data_fe82d914727c52437e109475229e4054
#
_entry.id   fe82d914727c52437e109475229e4054
#
_cell.length_a   1.000
_cell.length_b   1.000
_cell.length_c   1.000
_cell.angle_alpha   90.00
_cell.angle_beta   90.00
_cell.angle_gamma   90.00
#
_symmetry.space_group_name_H-M   'P 1'
#
loop_
_entity.id
_entity.type
_entity.pdbx_description
1 polymer ?
#
loop_
_entity_poly.entity_id
_entity_poly.type
_entity_poly.pdbx_seq_one_letter_code
_entity_poly.pdbx_strand_id
1 'polypeptide(L)'
;MDVKEFGKPWTIFKFNQDEKSFKDDSNMLKNLFLHEKVKDRKVIVFSIVGSFRRGKSFFLDYCLRYLYANYDSLNRKDANFKKDINWMGHKNDKLSGFSWRSGAERDTTGIIFWSDVFLHTNSLNEKFAIFVVDTQGLFDNETTLMENSQIFALSSLISSIQVINLNGNIREDELDYFQFAMEFGKLARKDGIDSKEFQKLVFLVRDWQNPDDYEFGEVGGYKYLNHVFKLKENKNDELNSVREFLSNSCEKLACHLLPHPGKNVAGRKGYEGQWSLMDEDFSFELFDAVESLLNPDSLIAKKVCGRELSAENFFVHIQTYFKHFASSDIPKVLTMYKLLVEKDLDFLVAKAFKIYEEKLATIGNKAESEAQIDEFSKSSKEQAVSDFKNYQKIGDASSIENAQNKLNDMIESYYKKWKATQLKFLSDQKAIEKLKTYADNMTQTLANEHSKNEANDKKIKELNIKVKREVEEKARAVTSLNEKLENEKAKFEATIESEKAKYESALTKTKSQNSKLEDKISEMSSSIDKLKSRTYEQSSGFSASNSMQSSYCPPNYGSSSLYSEGFSQPTRSYSSAPSVSSGIFVRTRLITFLNIKS
;
A
#
# COMPACT_ATOMS: atom_id res chain seq x y z
N MET A 1 -0.98 -12.78 35.66
CA MET A 1 -0.78 -11.53 34.90
C MET A 1 -0.42 -11.95 33.49
N ASP A 2 -1.34 -11.76 32.57
CA ASP A 2 -1.10 -12.11 31.18
C ASP A 2 0.10 -11.34 30.66
N VAL A 3 1.05 -12.04 30.08
CA VAL A 3 2.22 -11.45 29.42
C VAL A 3 1.68 -10.58 28.29
N LYS A 4 1.69 -9.27 28.50
CA LYS A 4 1.32 -8.30 27.45
C LYS A 4 2.34 -8.47 26.35
N GLU A 5 1.92 -8.99 25.19
CA GLU A 5 2.76 -9.00 24.00
C GLU A 5 3.02 -7.53 23.60
N PHE A 6 4.22 -7.08 23.86
CA PHE A 6 4.71 -5.82 23.27
C PHE A 6 5.03 -6.05 21.81
N GLY A 7 4.87 -5.02 21.00
CA GLY A 7 5.37 -5.02 19.64
C GLY A 7 6.87 -5.34 19.58
N LYS A 8 7.38 -5.55 18.40
CA LYS A 8 8.80 -5.79 18.12
C LYS A 8 9.25 -4.97 16.91
N PRO A 9 10.54 -4.67 16.80
CA PRO A 9 11.06 -3.97 15.64
C PRO A 9 11.02 -4.87 14.39
N TRP A 10 10.47 -4.33 13.29
CA TRP A 10 10.43 -4.97 11.99
C TRP A 10 11.21 -4.14 10.98
N THR A 11 12.32 -4.69 10.48
CA THR A 11 13.08 -4.06 9.40
C THR A 11 12.34 -4.20 8.10
N ILE A 12 11.78 -3.09 7.60
CA ILE A 12 10.94 -3.07 6.41
C ILE A 12 11.77 -2.73 5.16
N PHE A 13 12.78 -1.88 5.29
CA PHE A 13 13.61 -1.44 4.19
C PHE A 13 15.08 -1.49 4.62
N LYS A 14 15.87 -2.34 3.98
CA LYS A 14 17.26 -2.59 4.35
C LYS A 14 18.16 -2.63 3.13
N PHE A 15 19.32 -1.98 3.23
CA PHE A 15 20.35 -2.09 2.21
C PHE A 15 20.99 -3.49 2.23
N ASN A 16 21.06 -4.11 1.06
CA ASN A 16 21.74 -5.38 0.86
C ASN A 16 23.11 -5.10 0.25
N GLN A 17 24.18 -5.38 1.02
CA GLN A 17 25.56 -5.11 0.60
C GLN A 17 25.98 -5.96 -0.61
N ASP A 18 25.48 -7.19 -0.72
CA ASP A 18 25.83 -8.11 -1.81
C ASP A 18 25.26 -7.65 -3.15
N GLU A 19 24.05 -7.11 -3.13
CA GLU A 19 23.32 -6.67 -4.32
C GLU A 19 23.49 -5.16 -4.58
N LYS A 20 24.09 -4.42 -3.64
CA LYS A 20 24.20 -2.96 -3.66
C LYS A 20 22.88 -2.25 -3.93
N SER A 21 21.81 -2.78 -3.36
CA SER A 21 20.45 -2.29 -3.51
C SER A 21 19.68 -2.42 -2.21
N PHE A 22 18.58 -1.68 -2.07
CA PHE A 22 17.67 -1.85 -0.95
C PHE A 22 16.66 -2.95 -1.23
N LYS A 23 16.29 -3.69 -0.18
CA LYS A 23 15.16 -4.64 -0.19
C LYS A 23 14.07 -4.17 0.76
N ASP A 24 12.83 -4.39 0.37
CA ASP A 24 11.64 -4.12 1.17
C ASP A 24 10.92 -5.40 1.57
N ASP A 25 10.24 -5.39 2.72
CA ASP A 25 9.31 -6.44 3.15
C ASP A 25 7.86 -5.96 3.02
N SER A 26 7.33 -6.10 1.81
CA SER A 26 5.96 -5.70 1.49
C SER A 26 4.89 -6.48 2.26
N ASN A 27 5.17 -7.70 2.73
CA ASN A 27 4.22 -8.49 3.49
C ASN A 27 4.05 -7.95 4.93
N MET A 28 5.16 -7.56 5.56
CA MET A 28 5.10 -6.91 6.88
C MET A 28 4.34 -5.59 6.82
N LEU A 29 4.60 -4.76 5.81
CA LEU A 29 3.85 -3.51 5.59
C LEU A 29 2.35 -3.78 5.41
N LYS A 30 1.99 -4.80 4.61
CA LYS A 30 0.61 -5.18 4.38
C LYS A 30 -0.11 -5.51 5.69
N ASN A 31 0.55 -6.26 6.57
CA ASN A 31 0.00 -6.63 7.87
C ASN A 31 -0.25 -5.43 8.78
N LEU A 32 0.58 -4.39 8.71
CA LEU A 32 0.43 -3.17 9.50
C LEU A 32 -0.69 -2.27 8.94
N PHE A 33 -0.62 -1.94 7.65
CA PHE A 33 -1.46 -0.89 7.05
C PHE A 33 -2.84 -1.38 6.63
N LEU A 34 -2.98 -2.65 6.21
CA LEU A 34 -4.25 -3.22 5.75
C LEU A 34 -5.01 -4.00 6.82
N HIS A 35 -4.56 -3.93 8.07
CA HIS A 35 -5.31 -4.52 9.18
C HIS A 35 -6.70 -3.86 9.33
N GLU A 36 -7.75 -4.65 9.57
CA GLU A 36 -9.16 -4.18 9.60
C GLU A 36 -9.41 -3.00 10.55
N LYS A 37 -8.70 -2.93 11.67
CA LYS A 37 -8.81 -1.81 12.62
C LYS A 37 -8.03 -0.57 12.16
N VAL A 38 -7.16 -0.66 11.14
CA VAL A 38 -6.18 0.36 10.76
C VAL A 38 -6.47 0.95 9.39
N LYS A 39 -6.85 0.15 8.41
CA LYS A 39 -6.92 0.51 6.98
C LYS A 39 -7.67 1.81 6.68
N ASP A 40 -8.76 2.07 7.38
CA ASP A 40 -9.62 3.24 7.17
C ASP A 40 -9.24 4.46 8.02
N ARG A 41 -8.22 4.33 8.89
CA ARG A 41 -7.78 5.42 9.77
C ARG A 41 -6.81 6.35 9.07
N LYS A 42 -6.84 7.63 9.41
CA LYS A 42 -5.84 8.60 8.99
C LYS A 42 -4.48 8.21 9.57
N VAL A 43 -3.44 8.29 8.74
CA VAL A 43 -2.10 7.85 9.13
C VAL A 43 -1.34 8.95 9.85
N ILE A 44 -0.67 8.59 10.94
CA ILE A 44 0.37 9.37 11.57
C ILE A 44 1.63 8.51 11.59
N VAL A 45 2.71 8.99 11.00
CA VAL A 45 4.03 8.34 11.06
C VAL A 45 4.96 9.21 11.87
N PHE A 46 5.29 8.74 13.06
CA PHE A 46 6.29 9.32 13.94
C PHE A 46 7.64 8.65 13.69
N SER A 47 8.60 9.39 13.18
CA SER A 47 9.92 8.87 12.84
C SER A 47 11.05 9.67 13.46
N ILE A 48 12.20 9.03 13.58
CA ILE A 48 13.43 9.68 13.99
C ILE A 48 14.56 9.37 13.00
N VAL A 49 15.33 10.40 12.64
CA VAL A 49 16.50 10.31 11.78
C VAL A 49 17.63 11.15 12.36
N GLY A 50 18.85 10.87 12.01
CA GLY A 50 20.02 11.66 12.45
C GLY A 50 21.26 10.82 12.68
N SER A 51 22.29 11.45 13.17
CA SER A 51 23.62 10.86 13.29
C SER A 51 23.63 9.54 14.04
N PHE A 52 24.52 8.67 13.62
CA PHE A 52 24.79 7.38 14.21
C PHE A 52 25.12 7.49 15.71
N ARG A 53 24.54 6.61 16.55
CA ARG A 53 24.79 6.49 18.00
C ARG A 53 24.52 7.72 18.86
N ARG A 54 23.63 8.55 18.44
CA ARG A 54 23.20 9.72 19.21
C ARG A 54 21.85 9.51 19.92
N GLY A 55 21.49 8.24 20.24
CA GLY A 55 20.37 7.88 21.09
C GLY A 55 18.99 8.01 20.42
N LYS A 56 18.89 7.81 19.09
CA LYS A 56 17.60 7.78 18.38
C LYS A 56 16.66 6.71 18.93
N SER A 57 17.07 5.44 18.84
CA SER A 57 16.28 4.30 19.32
C SER A 57 15.96 4.40 20.81
N PHE A 58 16.91 4.91 21.62
CA PHE A 58 16.67 5.22 23.03
C PHE A 58 15.55 6.23 23.24
N PHE A 59 15.52 7.32 22.47
CA PHE A 59 14.44 8.30 22.52
C PHE A 59 13.11 7.70 22.09
N LEU A 60 13.11 6.90 21.00
CA LEU A 60 11.89 6.22 20.53
C LEU A 60 11.34 5.23 21.55
N ASP A 61 12.17 4.59 22.35
CA ASP A 61 11.70 3.66 23.38
C ASP A 61 10.95 4.38 24.50
N TYR A 62 11.33 5.62 24.83
CA TYR A 62 10.52 6.47 25.70
C TYR A 62 9.22 6.92 25.03
N CYS A 63 9.26 7.21 23.72
CA CYS A 63 8.06 7.46 22.93
C CYS A 63 7.11 6.25 22.93
N LEU A 64 7.63 5.04 22.74
CA LEU A 64 6.84 3.80 22.83
C LEU A 64 6.24 3.62 24.22
N ARG A 65 7.02 3.86 25.28
CA ARG A 65 6.52 3.78 26.67
C ARG A 65 5.36 4.74 26.89
N TYR A 66 5.47 5.97 26.41
CA TYR A 66 4.39 6.96 26.45
C TYR A 66 3.15 6.50 25.66
N LEU A 67 3.36 6.01 24.44
CA LEU A 67 2.27 5.53 23.58
C LEU A 67 1.55 4.33 24.20
N TYR A 68 2.27 3.36 24.77
CA TYR A 68 1.67 2.22 25.45
C TYR A 68 0.94 2.61 26.75
N ALA A 69 1.35 3.67 27.42
CA ALA A 69 0.68 4.16 28.61
C ALA A 69 -0.62 4.92 28.28
N ASN A 70 -0.64 5.66 27.16
CA ASN A 70 -1.68 6.65 26.90
C ASN A 70 -2.61 6.31 25.73
N TYR A 71 -2.22 5.41 24.82
CA TYR A 71 -2.99 5.08 23.61
C TYR A 71 -3.39 3.61 23.59
N ASP A 72 -4.48 3.33 22.87
CA ASP A 72 -4.84 1.96 22.52
C ASP A 72 -3.87 1.43 21.44
N SER A 73 -3.75 0.12 21.33
CA SER A 73 -2.94 -0.50 20.28
C SER A 73 -3.61 -1.72 19.70
N LEU A 74 -3.11 -2.23 18.58
CA LEU A 74 -3.65 -3.43 17.94
C LEU A 74 -3.63 -4.64 18.86
N ASN A 75 -2.62 -4.74 19.71
CA ASN A 75 -2.40 -5.85 20.64
C ASN A 75 -3.05 -5.65 22.01
N ARG A 76 -3.70 -4.49 22.23
CA ARG A 76 -4.43 -4.16 23.46
C ARG A 76 -5.91 -3.92 23.19
N LYS A 77 -6.77 -4.25 24.14
CA LYS A 77 -8.23 -4.23 23.93
C LYS A 77 -8.97 -3.04 24.58
N ASP A 78 -8.32 -2.09 25.19
CA ASP A 78 -9.02 -0.99 25.88
C ASP A 78 -8.66 0.38 25.29
N ALA A 79 -9.69 1.00 24.76
CA ALA A 79 -9.66 2.18 23.92
C ALA A 79 -9.88 3.47 24.70
N ASN A 80 -9.26 4.47 24.30
CA ASN A 80 -9.29 5.91 24.52
C ASN A 80 -8.05 6.42 25.24
N PHE A 81 -7.49 7.49 24.67
CA PHE A 81 -6.41 8.24 25.28
C PHE A 81 -6.76 8.55 26.75
N LYS A 82 -5.91 8.07 27.63
CA LYS A 82 -5.95 8.42 29.07
C LYS A 82 -4.59 8.99 29.42
N LYS A 83 -4.55 10.26 29.76
CA LYS A 83 -3.30 10.88 30.19
C LYS A 83 -2.79 10.20 31.46
N ASP A 84 -1.73 9.41 31.33
CA ASP A 84 -0.99 8.83 32.45
C ASP A 84 0.24 9.69 32.73
N ILE A 85 0.18 10.45 33.82
CA ILE A 85 1.30 11.30 34.26
C ILE A 85 2.51 10.47 34.73
N ASN A 86 2.32 9.18 35.03
CA ASN A 86 3.39 8.27 35.45
C ASN A 86 3.87 7.37 34.33
N TRP A 87 3.65 7.78 33.08
CA TRP A 87 3.98 6.98 31.88
C TRP A 87 5.45 6.54 31.82
N MET A 88 6.37 7.23 32.46
CA MET A 88 7.78 6.80 32.55
C MET A 88 7.98 5.50 33.37
N GLY A 89 6.96 5.07 34.12
CA GLY A 89 7.04 3.87 34.96
C GLY A 89 7.93 4.07 36.20
N HIS A 90 8.35 2.96 36.80
CA HIS A 90 9.26 3.04 37.96
C HIS A 90 10.66 3.45 37.53
N LYS A 91 11.33 4.25 38.40
CA LYS A 91 12.64 4.85 38.10
C LYS A 91 13.76 3.84 37.77
N ASN A 92 13.61 2.59 38.19
CA ASN A 92 14.58 1.53 37.95
C ASN A 92 14.16 0.55 36.86
N ASP A 93 13.00 0.79 36.20
CA ASP A 93 12.51 -0.08 35.14
C ASP A 93 13.45 -0.02 33.93
N LYS A 94 13.75 -1.19 33.39
CA LYS A 94 14.49 -1.29 32.13
C LYS A 94 13.63 -0.76 30.99
N LEU A 95 14.27 -0.09 30.07
CA LEU A 95 13.64 0.35 28.84
C LEU A 95 13.58 -0.80 27.86
N SER A 96 12.46 -0.98 27.19
CA SER A 96 12.24 -2.00 26.17
C SER A 96 11.61 -1.37 24.92
N GLY A 97 12.01 -1.84 23.75
CA GLY A 97 11.53 -1.30 22.48
C GLY A 97 12.44 -1.66 21.33
N PHE A 98 12.87 -0.66 20.57
CA PHE A 98 13.87 -0.82 19.52
C PHE A 98 15.21 -1.23 20.14
N SER A 99 15.99 -2.01 19.38
CA SER A 99 17.32 -2.39 19.85
C SER A 99 18.26 -1.19 19.87
N TRP A 100 18.97 -1.02 20.95
CA TRP A 100 20.05 -0.06 21.08
C TRP A 100 21.13 -0.59 22.03
N ARG A 101 22.37 -0.28 21.75
CA ARG A 101 23.49 -0.69 22.58
C ARG A 101 24.57 0.39 22.65
N SER A 102 25.32 0.37 23.75
CA SER A 102 26.57 1.10 23.83
C SER A 102 27.68 0.26 23.17
N GLY A 103 28.46 0.81 22.28
CA GLY A 103 29.52 0.11 21.59
C GLY A 103 29.87 0.72 20.23
N ALA A 104 30.84 0.18 19.44
CA ALA A 104 31.27 0.77 18.17
C ALA A 104 30.55 0.24 16.92
N GLU A 105 29.82 -0.86 16.99
CA GLU A 105 29.16 -1.47 15.84
C GLU A 105 27.73 -0.99 15.67
N ARG A 106 27.22 -1.02 14.44
CA ARG A 106 25.86 -0.64 14.09
C ARG A 106 24.83 -1.59 14.70
N ASP A 107 23.74 -1.06 15.22
CA ASP A 107 22.61 -1.83 15.73
C ASP A 107 21.41 -1.72 14.78
N THR A 108 21.01 -0.50 14.41
CA THR A 108 19.89 -0.23 13.50
C THR A 108 20.38 -0.16 12.05
N THR A 109 19.76 -0.91 11.13
CA THR A 109 20.05 -0.88 9.69
C THR A 109 18.79 -0.65 8.89
N GLY A 110 18.80 0.35 7.99
CA GLY A 110 17.67 0.68 7.13
C GLY A 110 16.54 1.44 7.84
N ILE A 111 15.30 1.09 7.53
CA ILE A 111 14.08 1.67 8.11
C ILE A 111 13.32 0.56 8.83
N ILE A 112 13.05 0.79 10.11
CA ILE A 112 12.44 -0.18 11.02
C ILE A 112 11.12 0.37 11.53
N PHE A 113 10.04 -0.36 11.30
CA PHE A 113 8.74 -0.08 11.89
C PHE A 113 8.53 -0.85 13.18
N TRP A 114 7.89 -0.23 14.13
CA TRP A 114 7.35 -0.94 15.28
C TRP A 114 6.15 -1.77 14.85
N SER A 115 6.09 -3.04 15.26
CA SER A 115 5.06 -3.99 14.78
C SER A 115 3.68 -3.78 15.41
N ASP A 116 3.56 -2.93 16.40
CA ASP A 116 2.28 -2.54 16.98
C ASP A 116 1.88 -1.14 16.48
N VAL A 117 0.59 -0.95 16.22
CA VAL A 117 0.05 0.32 15.74
C VAL A 117 -0.83 0.91 16.82
N PHE A 118 -0.57 2.17 17.18
CA PHE A 118 -1.35 2.84 18.21
C PHE A 118 -2.56 3.55 17.60
N LEU A 119 -3.68 3.46 18.28
CA LEU A 119 -4.97 3.92 17.79
C LEU A 119 -5.46 5.10 18.61
N HIS A 120 -5.89 6.15 17.93
CA HIS A 120 -6.46 7.33 18.53
C HIS A 120 -7.76 7.72 17.85
N THR A 121 -8.69 8.28 18.63
CA THR A 121 -9.90 8.91 18.11
C THR A 121 -10.02 10.26 18.82
N ASN A 122 -10.01 11.34 18.04
CA ASN A 122 -10.10 12.68 18.61
C ASN A 122 -11.54 13.06 18.98
N SER A 123 -11.73 14.25 19.55
CA SER A 123 -13.04 14.78 19.96
C SER A 123 -14.03 14.98 18.81
N LEU A 124 -13.53 15.10 17.57
CA LEU A 124 -14.32 15.21 16.34
C LEU A 124 -14.67 13.83 15.74
N ASN A 125 -14.41 12.74 16.48
CA ASN A 125 -14.59 11.36 16.02
C ASN A 125 -13.72 10.96 14.80
N GLU A 126 -12.66 11.70 14.53
CA GLU A 126 -11.69 11.31 13.53
C GLU A 126 -10.75 10.23 14.08
N LYS A 127 -10.54 9.19 13.28
CA LYS A 127 -9.78 8.01 13.68
C LYS A 127 -8.37 8.04 13.09
N PHE A 128 -7.38 7.89 13.95
CA PHE A 128 -5.96 7.89 13.56
C PHE A 128 -5.28 6.57 13.90
N ALA A 129 -4.28 6.24 13.10
CA ALA A 129 -3.36 5.13 13.33
C ALA A 129 -1.94 5.69 13.39
N ILE A 130 -1.24 5.48 14.50
CA ILE A 130 0.09 6.01 14.77
C ILE A 130 1.10 4.89 14.59
N PHE A 131 2.03 5.10 13.66
CA PHE A 131 3.15 4.21 13.35
C PHE A 131 4.43 4.83 13.88
N VAL A 132 5.28 4.02 14.50
CA VAL A 132 6.59 4.47 15.02
C VAL A 132 7.69 3.85 14.18
N VAL A 133 8.62 4.70 13.74
CA VAL A 133 9.66 4.34 12.78
C VAL A 133 11.03 4.76 13.30
N ASP A 134 11.94 3.81 13.43
CA ASP A 134 13.36 4.06 13.63
C ASP A 134 14.12 3.98 12.30
N THR A 135 15.18 4.74 12.16
CA THR A 135 16.05 4.71 10.98
C THR A 135 17.50 4.43 11.37
N GLN A 136 18.22 3.84 10.45
CA GLN A 136 19.67 3.70 10.64
C GLN A 136 20.32 5.06 10.87
N GLY A 137 21.40 5.05 11.64
CA GLY A 137 22.19 6.26 11.86
C GLY A 137 22.87 6.73 10.58
N LEU A 138 22.78 8.03 10.34
CA LEU A 138 23.48 8.70 9.24
C LEU A 138 24.95 8.94 9.65
N PHE A 139 25.82 9.10 8.65
CA PHE A 139 27.25 9.46 8.84
C PHE A 139 28.07 8.42 9.63
N ASP A 140 27.76 7.15 9.48
CA ASP A 140 28.67 6.11 9.94
C ASP A 140 29.77 5.83 8.89
N ASN A 141 30.82 5.16 9.33
CA ASN A 141 31.96 4.83 8.47
C ASN A 141 31.66 3.69 7.47
N GLU A 142 30.49 3.05 7.55
CA GLU A 142 30.11 1.88 6.77
C GLU A 142 29.10 2.19 5.67
N THR A 143 28.47 3.38 5.70
CA THR A 143 27.46 3.80 4.73
C THR A 143 27.96 4.87 3.77
N THR A 144 27.55 4.75 2.52
CA THR A 144 27.82 5.78 1.50
C THR A 144 26.96 7.02 1.73
N LEU A 145 27.40 8.16 1.20
CA LEU A 145 26.59 9.38 1.20
C LEU A 145 25.25 9.17 0.50
N MET A 146 25.24 8.33 -0.55
CA MET A 146 24.04 8.00 -1.30
C MET A 146 23.01 7.25 -0.44
N GLU A 147 23.45 6.20 0.27
CA GLU A 147 22.57 5.43 1.16
C GLU A 147 21.97 6.31 2.26
N ASN A 148 22.79 7.18 2.86
CA ASN A 148 22.34 8.15 3.85
C ASN A 148 21.28 9.08 3.28
N SER A 149 21.50 9.62 2.08
CA SER A 149 20.55 10.51 1.38
C SER A 149 19.25 9.79 1.02
N GLN A 150 19.33 8.54 0.58
CA GLN A 150 18.14 7.72 0.27
C GLN A 150 17.29 7.46 1.50
N ILE A 151 17.90 7.05 2.61
CA ILE A 151 17.18 6.81 3.87
C ILE A 151 16.57 8.07 4.43
N PHE A 152 17.32 9.19 4.37
CA PHE A 152 16.81 10.48 4.83
C PHE A 152 15.61 10.93 3.97
N ALA A 153 15.76 10.91 2.65
CA ALA A 153 14.69 11.30 1.72
C ALA A 153 13.45 10.42 1.89
N LEU A 154 13.64 9.11 1.97
CA LEU A 154 12.55 8.16 2.17
C LEU A 154 11.86 8.36 3.52
N SER A 155 12.62 8.53 4.60
CA SER A 155 12.08 8.84 5.93
C SER A 155 11.26 10.13 5.90
N SER A 156 11.75 11.18 5.22
CA SER A 156 11.04 12.46 5.09
C SER A 156 9.72 12.33 4.31
N LEU A 157 9.71 11.52 3.25
CA LEU A 157 8.50 11.29 2.45
C LEU A 157 7.42 10.51 3.19
N ILE A 158 7.80 9.55 4.03
CA ILE A 158 6.81 8.72 4.74
C ILE A 158 6.30 9.35 6.03
N SER A 159 7.05 10.26 6.64
CA SER A 159 6.74 10.79 7.97
C SER A 159 5.73 11.92 7.95
N SER A 160 4.88 11.99 8.96
CA SER A 160 4.07 13.17 9.29
C SER A 160 4.69 13.99 10.44
N ILE A 161 5.34 13.31 11.36
CA ILE A 161 6.14 13.92 12.43
C ILE A 161 7.53 13.32 12.31
N GLN A 162 8.49 14.11 11.83
CA GLN A 162 9.88 13.69 11.69
C GLN A 162 10.75 14.38 12.72
N VAL A 163 11.42 13.60 13.54
CA VAL A 163 12.40 14.08 14.51
C VAL A 163 13.79 13.98 13.90
N ILE A 164 14.49 15.09 13.83
CA ILE A 164 15.89 15.18 13.43
C ILE A 164 16.75 15.23 14.69
N ASN A 165 17.39 14.10 15.01
CA ASN A 165 18.21 13.98 16.21
C ASN A 165 19.64 14.46 15.92
N LEU A 166 19.98 15.62 16.43
CA LEU A 166 21.24 16.32 16.22
C LEU A 166 22.09 16.35 17.50
N ASN A 167 23.37 16.64 17.35
CA ASN A 167 24.29 16.74 18.48
C ASN A 167 24.87 18.16 18.59
N GLY A 168 24.64 18.80 19.68
CA GLY A 168 25.18 20.12 20.05
C GLY A 168 24.55 21.29 19.33
N ASN A 169 24.34 21.26 18.02
CA ASN A 169 23.76 22.36 17.25
C ASN A 169 23.15 21.89 15.92
N ILE A 170 22.39 22.76 15.27
CA ILE A 170 21.91 22.56 13.90
C ILE A 170 22.99 23.08 12.94
N ARG A 171 23.59 22.18 12.17
CA ARG A 171 24.66 22.52 11.21
C ARG A 171 24.14 22.62 9.79
N GLU A 172 24.85 23.40 8.98
CA GLU A 172 24.48 23.65 7.59
C GLU A 172 24.53 22.38 6.73
N ASP A 173 25.57 21.54 6.92
CA ASP A 173 25.73 20.25 6.24
C ASP A 173 24.61 19.24 6.55
N GLU A 174 23.94 19.38 7.69
CA GLU A 174 22.78 18.55 8.06
C GLU A 174 21.50 19.03 7.36
N LEU A 175 21.42 20.29 6.96
CA LEU A 175 20.30 20.85 6.21
C LEU A 175 20.33 20.46 4.71
N ASP A 176 21.51 20.16 4.14
CA ASP A 176 21.65 19.77 2.73
C ASP A 176 20.88 18.50 2.37
N TYR A 177 20.65 17.61 3.33
CA TYR A 177 19.86 16.39 3.11
C TYR A 177 18.40 16.66 2.74
N PHE A 178 17.89 17.86 3.01
CA PHE A 178 16.53 18.23 2.62
C PHE A 178 16.39 18.57 1.13
N GLN A 179 17.47 18.64 0.35
CA GLN A 179 17.42 19.03 -1.08
C GLN A 179 16.47 18.14 -1.88
N PHE A 180 16.52 16.81 -1.68
CA PHE A 180 15.60 15.90 -2.38
C PHE A 180 14.14 16.19 -2.04
N ALA A 181 13.85 16.35 -0.77
CA ALA A 181 12.52 16.67 -0.27
C ALA A 181 12.05 18.04 -0.79
N MET A 182 12.97 19.01 -0.91
CA MET A 182 12.71 20.32 -1.47
C MET A 182 12.33 20.26 -2.96
N GLU A 183 13.04 19.48 -3.76
CA GLU A 183 12.71 19.31 -5.19
C GLU A 183 11.35 18.63 -5.38
N PHE A 184 11.04 17.64 -4.55
CA PHE A 184 9.74 16.97 -4.56
C PHE A 184 8.59 17.96 -4.28
N GLY A 185 8.74 18.79 -3.26
CA GLY A 185 7.75 19.81 -2.91
C GLY A 185 7.60 20.89 -3.99
N LYS A 186 8.68 21.29 -4.66
CA LYS A 186 8.61 22.22 -5.80
C LYS A 186 7.77 21.67 -6.95
N LEU A 187 7.85 20.38 -7.24
CA LEU A 187 7.04 19.74 -8.28
C LEU A 187 5.56 19.70 -7.91
N ALA A 188 5.24 19.36 -6.65
CA ALA A 188 3.86 19.36 -6.17
C ALA A 188 3.20 20.73 -6.32
N ARG A 189 3.89 21.81 -5.96
CA ARG A 189 3.40 23.20 -6.13
C ARG A 189 3.23 23.59 -7.59
N LYS A 190 4.08 23.11 -8.49
CA LYS A 190 3.98 23.39 -9.93
C LYS A 190 2.67 22.88 -10.53
N ASP A 191 2.10 21.81 -9.98
CA ASP A 191 0.80 21.27 -10.38
C ASP A 191 -0.39 21.98 -9.69
N GLY A 192 -0.14 23.15 -9.10
CA GLY A 192 -1.18 23.99 -8.49
C GLY A 192 -1.59 23.56 -7.08
N ILE A 193 -0.82 22.67 -6.47
CA ILE A 193 -1.04 22.23 -5.10
C ILE A 193 -0.32 23.20 -4.15
N ASP A 194 -1.06 24.19 -3.66
CA ASP A 194 -0.57 25.11 -2.63
C ASP A 194 -0.71 24.48 -1.25
N SER A 195 0.14 23.49 -0.95
CA SER A 195 0.16 22.81 0.32
C SER A 195 1.57 22.70 0.87
N LYS A 196 1.67 22.68 2.19
CA LYS A 196 2.92 22.37 2.87
C LYS A 196 3.16 20.87 2.82
N GLU A 197 4.25 20.44 2.19
CA GLU A 197 4.54 19.02 1.94
C GLU A 197 4.88 18.25 3.21
N PHE A 198 5.48 18.94 4.19
CA PHE A 198 5.86 18.36 5.46
C PHE A 198 4.95 18.86 6.57
N GLN A 199 4.45 17.96 7.39
CA GLN A 199 3.52 18.32 8.44
C GLN A 199 4.25 18.86 9.66
N LYS A 200 5.07 18.05 10.35
CA LYS A 200 5.82 18.50 11.52
C LYS A 200 7.27 18.03 11.46
N LEU A 201 8.20 18.97 11.45
CA LEU A 201 9.63 18.72 11.55
C LEU A 201 10.13 19.21 12.91
N VAL A 202 10.81 18.32 13.62
CA VAL A 202 11.28 18.58 14.99
C VAL A 202 12.79 18.40 15.06
N PHE A 203 13.50 19.44 15.41
CA PHE A 203 14.92 19.38 15.69
C PHE A 203 15.13 19.01 17.17
N LEU A 204 15.61 17.80 17.44
CA LEU A 204 15.97 17.33 18.78
C LEU A 204 17.47 17.49 18.94
N VAL A 205 17.88 18.61 19.51
CA VAL A 205 19.30 18.94 19.71
C VAL A 205 19.74 18.35 21.04
N ARG A 206 20.61 17.33 20.96
CA ARG A 206 21.16 16.62 22.13
C ARG A 206 22.47 17.25 22.59
N ASP A 207 22.74 17.08 23.88
CA ASP A 207 23.98 17.55 24.51
C ASP A 207 24.18 19.07 24.31
N TRP A 208 23.08 19.84 24.43
CA TRP A 208 23.12 21.29 24.31
C TRP A 208 24.00 21.91 25.40
N GLN A 209 24.92 22.77 25.02
CA GLN A 209 25.97 23.29 25.90
C GLN A 209 25.83 24.79 26.25
N ASN A 210 24.87 25.48 25.66
CA ASN A 210 24.74 26.93 25.82
C ASN A 210 23.36 27.32 26.40
N PRO A 211 23.00 26.81 27.61
CA PRO A 211 21.70 27.09 28.22
C PRO A 211 21.52 28.57 28.61
N ASP A 212 22.63 29.31 28.80
CA ASP A 212 22.59 30.75 29.10
C ASP A 212 22.11 31.58 27.89
N ASP A 213 22.38 31.12 26.65
CA ASP A 213 21.90 31.77 25.43
C ASP A 213 20.45 31.32 25.10
N TYR A 214 20.24 30.00 25.16
CA TYR A 214 18.93 29.38 24.91
C TYR A 214 18.71 28.27 25.93
N GLU A 215 17.74 28.46 26.77
CA GLU A 215 17.33 27.50 27.82
C GLU A 215 17.01 26.11 27.28
N PHE A 216 17.08 25.08 28.08
CA PHE A 216 16.68 23.74 27.67
C PHE A 216 15.17 23.68 27.29
N GLY A 217 14.77 22.62 26.61
CA GLY A 217 13.39 22.32 26.25
C GLY A 217 12.89 23.04 24.99
N GLU A 218 11.57 23.11 24.88
CA GLU A 218 10.90 23.64 23.69
C GLU A 218 11.01 25.16 23.58
N VAL A 219 10.94 25.87 24.70
CA VAL A 219 10.95 27.35 24.71
C VAL A 219 12.29 27.90 24.22
N GLY A 220 13.40 27.41 24.77
CA GLY A 220 14.74 27.77 24.28
C GLY A 220 14.99 27.25 22.88
N GLY A 221 14.49 26.06 22.56
CA GLY A 221 14.52 25.47 21.23
C GLY A 221 13.84 26.34 20.17
N TYR A 222 12.67 26.90 20.48
CA TYR A 222 11.98 27.82 19.58
C TYR A 222 12.81 29.11 19.32
N LYS A 223 13.38 29.70 20.37
CA LYS A 223 14.25 30.88 20.25
C LYS A 223 15.49 30.58 19.40
N TYR A 224 16.13 29.45 19.66
CA TYR A 224 17.30 28.97 18.91
C TYR A 224 16.97 28.70 17.45
N LEU A 225 15.88 28.00 17.18
CA LEU A 225 15.43 27.70 15.82
C LEU A 225 15.19 28.96 15.01
N ASN A 226 14.52 29.96 15.57
CA ASN A 226 14.30 31.25 14.93
C ASN A 226 15.62 31.98 14.62
N HIS A 227 16.63 31.84 15.46
CA HIS A 227 17.96 32.39 15.20
C HIS A 227 18.65 31.67 14.03
N VAL A 228 18.61 30.34 14.00
CA VAL A 228 19.23 29.52 12.94
C VAL A 228 18.57 29.74 11.59
N PHE A 229 17.24 29.84 11.57
CA PHE A 229 16.46 30.00 10.33
C PHE A 229 16.34 31.45 9.86
N LYS A 230 16.86 32.42 10.61
CA LYS A 230 16.93 33.80 10.16
C LYS A 230 17.84 33.88 8.93
N LEU A 231 17.30 34.42 7.82
CA LEU A 231 18.04 34.63 6.58
C LEU A 231 19.26 35.56 6.85
N LYS A 232 20.42 35.10 6.45
CA LYS A 232 21.67 35.87 6.65
C LYS A 232 22.00 36.64 5.40
N GLU A 233 22.01 37.95 5.49
CA GLU A 233 22.57 38.84 4.47
C GLU A 233 24.04 38.47 4.26
N ASN A 234 24.47 38.19 3.03
CA ASN A 234 25.85 37.85 2.61
C ASN A 234 26.33 36.38 2.83
N LYS A 235 25.43 35.39 2.94
CA LYS A 235 25.81 33.96 2.88
C LYS A 235 25.17 33.24 1.69
N ASN A 236 25.78 32.11 1.30
CA ASN A 236 25.44 31.29 0.15
C ASN A 236 23.94 31.22 -0.10
N ASP A 237 23.52 31.57 -1.32
CA ASP A 237 22.14 31.55 -1.77
C ASP A 237 21.48 30.16 -1.62
N GLU A 238 22.26 29.06 -1.70
CA GLU A 238 21.78 27.69 -1.53
C GLU A 238 21.27 27.43 -0.12
N LEU A 239 22.01 27.83 0.91
CA LEU A 239 21.62 27.62 2.31
C LEU A 239 20.43 28.47 2.73
N ASN A 240 20.35 29.70 2.23
CA ASN A 240 19.18 30.53 2.43
C ASN A 240 17.96 29.93 1.72
N SER A 241 18.14 29.32 0.55
CA SER A 241 17.09 28.60 -0.18
C SER A 241 16.55 27.39 0.62
N VAL A 242 17.43 26.63 1.29
CA VAL A 242 17.01 25.51 2.16
C VAL A 242 16.23 26.02 3.38
N ARG A 243 16.70 27.07 4.05
CA ARG A 243 16.02 27.69 5.20
C ARG A 243 14.62 28.22 4.82
N GLU A 244 14.56 28.95 3.72
CA GLU A 244 13.31 29.47 3.18
C GLU A 244 12.35 28.33 2.80
N PHE A 245 12.87 27.29 2.13
CA PHE A 245 12.09 26.12 1.79
C PHE A 245 11.50 25.45 3.04
N LEU A 246 12.32 25.13 4.05
CA LEU A 246 11.85 24.46 5.26
C LEU A 246 10.80 25.32 5.99
N SER A 247 11.01 26.63 6.09
CA SER A 247 10.06 27.55 6.70
C SER A 247 8.71 27.59 5.95
N ASN A 248 8.74 27.50 4.62
CA ASN A 248 7.55 27.58 3.79
C ASN A 248 6.88 26.22 3.54
N SER A 249 7.61 25.11 3.61
CA SER A 249 7.13 23.78 3.27
C SER A 249 6.69 22.93 4.46
N CYS A 250 7.04 23.34 5.69
CA CYS A 250 6.59 22.67 6.91
C CYS A 250 5.36 23.37 7.50
N GLU A 251 4.36 22.58 7.91
CA GLU A 251 3.21 23.13 8.64
C GLU A 251 3.64 23.61 10.03
N LYS A 252 4.49 22.82 10.69
CA LYS A 252 5.06 23.13 12.01
C LYS A 252 6.56 22.81 12.02
N LEU A 253 7.35 23.75 12.48
CA LEU A 253 8.75 23.58 12.84
C LEU A 253 8.84 23.67 14.37
N ALA A 254 9.55 22.73 15.00
CA ALA A 254 9.79 22.71 16.43
C ALA A 254 11.25 22.37 16.71
N CYS A 255 11.72 22.75 17.89
CA CYS A 255 13.05 22.41 18.35
C CYS A 255 13.01 22.17 19.87
N HIS A 256 13.66 21.10 20.30
CA HIS A 256 13.88 20.80 21.71
C HIS A 256 15.37 20.74 21.98
N LEU A 257 15.82 21.51 22.96
CA LEU A 257 17.22 21.52 23.41
C LEU A 257 17.36 20.62 24.64
N LEU A 258 18.01 19.46 24.49
CA LEU A 258 18.18 18.51 25.59
C LEU A 258 19.59 18.63 26.18
N PRO A 259 19.73 18.70 27.51
CA PRO A 259 21.01 18.64 28.18
C PRO A 259 21.71 17.28 27.97
N HIS A 260 22.91 17.14 28.45
CA HIS A 260 23.62 15.88 28.46
C HIS A 260 22.96 14.90 29.45
N PRO A 261 22.78 13.61 29.11
CA PRO A 261 22.05 12.65 29.96
C PRO A 261 22.78 12.25 31.26
N GLY A 262 23.99 12.73 31.45
CA GLY A 262 24.82 12.39 32.61
C GLY A 262 25.80 11.25 32.34
N LYS A 263 26.85 11.20 33.16
CA LYS A 263 27.93 10.20 33.06
C LYS A 263 27.48 8.76 33.36
N ASN A 264 26.38 8.62 34.12
CA ASN A 264 25.81 7.32 34.45
C ASN A 264 25.04 6.69 33.28
N VAL A 265 24.72 7.47 32.24
CA VAL A 265 24.02 7.07 31.03
C VAL A 265 25.00 7.02 29.87
N ALA A 266 25.69 8.12 29.62
CA ALA A 266 26.62 8.24 28.51
C ALA A 266 27.87 7.41 28.75
N GLY A 267 28.09 6.38 27.91
CA GLY A 267 29.27 5.54 27.95
C GLY A 267 29.31 4.46 29.06
N ARG A 268 28.27 4.34 29.88
CA ARG A 268 28.21 3.31 30.91
C ARG A 268 27.90 1.94 30.31
N LYS A 269 28.77 0.98 30.50
CA LYS A 269 28.53 -0.42 30.12
C LYS A 269 27.39 -0.99 30.97
N GLY A 270 26.39 -1.59 30.32
CA GLY A 270 25.25 -2.23 31.00
C GLY A 270 24.16 -1.27 31.47
N TYR A 271 24.10 -0.02 30.96
CA TYR A 271 22.93 0.83 31.11
C TYR A 271 21.78 0.30 30.28
N GLU A 272 20.61 0.12 30.88
CA GLU A 272 19.44 -0.50 30.27
C GLU A 272 18.21 0.44 30.25
N GLY A 273 18.45 1.75 30.35
CA GLY A 273 17.40 2.76 30.21
C GLY A 273 16.67 3.14 31.50
N GLN A 274 17.25 2.90 32.68
CA GLN A 274 16.68 3.33 33.96
C GLN A 274 16.79 4.86 34.08
N TRP A 275 15.64 5.56 34.19
CA TRP A 275 15.66 7.01 34.25
C TRP A 275 16.20 7.55 35.59
N SER A 276 16.26 6.72 36.65
CA SER A 276 16.94 7.07 37.90
C SER A 276 18.44 7.32 37.76
N LEU A 277 19.05 6.90 36.69
CA LEU A 277 20.49 7.08 36.43
C LEU A 277 20.79 8.29 35.55
N MET A 278 19.77 8.95 35.05
CA MET A 278 19.87 10.19 34.28
C MET A 278 20.11 11.38 35.18
N ASP A 279 20.73 12.41 34.66
CA ASP A 279 20.74 13.71 35.28
C ASP A 279 19.32 14.27 35.33
N GLU A 280 18.98 14.99 36.39
CA GLU A 280 17.61 15.45 36.67
C GLU A 280 17.07 16.34 35.54
N ASP A 281 17.87 17.32 35.10
CA ASP A 281 17.49 18.20 34.00
C ASP A 281 17.22 17.42 32.72
N PHE A 282 18.04 16.40 32.41
CA PHE A 282 17.81 15.58 31.23
C PHE A 282 16.53 14.77 31.33
N SER A 283 16.25 14.17 32.49
CA SER A 283 15.04 13.36 32.65
C SER A 283 13.79 14.21 32.57
N PHE A 284 13.84 15.45 33.09
CA PHE A 284 12.76 16.43 33.01
C PHE A 284 12.49 16.83 31.53
N GLU A 285 13.54 17.25 30.82
CA GLU A 285 13.40 17.68 29.43
C GLU A 285 13.05 16.53 28.48
N LEU A 286 13.49 15.32 28.78
CA LEU A 286 13.09 14.12 28.04
C LEU A 286 11.58 13.85 28.22
N PHE A 287 11.08 13.95 29.46
CA PHE A 287 9.67 13.80 29.77
C PHE A 287 8.84 14.82 28.99
N ASP A 288 9.21 16.09 29.08
CA ASP A 288 8.50 17.19 28.43
C ASP A 288 8.54 17.05 26.89
N ALA A 289 9.69 16.73 26.31
CA ALA A 289 9.84 16.53 24.88
C ALA A 289 8.94 15.39 24.35
N VAL A 290 8.91 14.24 25.03
CA VAL A 290 8.06 13.11 24.61
C VAL A 290 6.57 13.46 24.75
N GLU A 291 6.17 14.08 25.85
CA GLU A 291 4.79 14.48 26.08
C GLU A 291 4.35 15.53 25.05
N SER A 292 5.15 16.58 24.80
CA SER A 292 4.81 17.64 23.84
C SER A 292 4.70 17.15 22.42
N LEU A 293 5.46 16.11 22.05
CA LEU A 293 5.46 15.57 20.70
C LEU A 293 4.32 14.59 20.42
N LEU A 294 3.89 13.84 21.44
CA LEU A 294 2.97 12.72 21.29
C LEU A 294 1.61 12.93 21.97
N ASN A 295 1.36 14.08 22.61
CA ASN A 295 0.00 14.37 23.08
C ASN A 295 -0.98 14.49 21.90
N PRO A 296 -2.28 14.23 22.09
CA PRO A 296 -3.27 14.22 21.00
C PRO A 296 -3.30 15.49 20.16
N ASP A 297 -3.10 16.67 20.79
CA ASP A 297 -3.16 17.97 20.12
C ASP A 297 -1.92 18.24 19.25
N SER A 298 -0.85 17.51 19.50
CA SER A 298 0.41 17.60 18.74
C SER A 298 0.47 16.65 17.55
N LEU A 299 -0.46 15.70 17.47
CA LEU A 299 -0.50 14.71 16.40
C LEU A 299 -1.01 15.35 15.11
N ILE A 300 -0.32 15.08 14.02
CA ILE A 300 -0.67 15.57 12.68
C ILE A 300 -0.75 14.40 11.71
N ALA A 301 -1.88 14.30 11.00
CA ALA A 301 -2.06 13.28 9.98
C ALA A 301 -1.09 13.45 8.82
N LYS A 302 -0.64 12.35 8.23
CA LYS A 302 0.16 12.36 7.00
C LYS A 302 -0.64 12.93 5.84
N LYS A 303 -0.07 13.93 5.20
CA LYS A 303 -0.57 14.51 3.95
C LYS A 303 0.42 14.25 2.83
N VAL A 304 -0.09 13.97 1.66
CA VAL A 304 0.66 13.95 0.41
C VAL A 304 -0.05 14.91 -0.53
N CYS A 305 0.68 15.90 -1.01
CA CYS A 305 0.13 16.97 -1.84
C CYS A 305 -1.14 17.59 -1.23
N GLY A 306 -1.10 17.89 0.08
CA GLY A 306 -2.19 18.53 0.82
C GLY A 306 -3.35 17.62 1.25
N ARG A 307 -3.40 16.38 0.79
CA ARG A 307 -4.45 15.43 1.11
C ARG A 307 -4.06 14.51 2.26
N GLU A 308 -4.89 14.41 3.29
CA GLU A 308 -4.74 13.41 4.34
C GLU A 308 -5.03 12.01 3.81
N LEU A 309 -4.21 11.04 4.20
CA LEU A 309 -4.28 9.68 3.69
C LEU A 309 -4.80 8.71 4.73
N SER A 310 -5.68 7.79 4.30
CA SER A 310 -5.97 6.58 5.07
C SER A 310 -4.79 5.62 5.01
N ALA A 311 -4.73 4.67 5.94
CA ALA A 311 -3.65 3.69 5.98
C ALA A 311 -3.61 2.84 4.69
N GLU A 312 -4.76 2.46 4.14
CA GLU A 312 -4.84 1.73 2.88
C GLU A 312 -4.26 2.55 1.71
N ASN A 313 -4.63 3.82 1.60
CA ASN A 313 -4.09 4.68 0.56
C ASN A 313 -2.60 4.94 0.76
N PHE A 314 -2.18 5.21 1.98
CA PHE A 314 -0.76 5.42 2.27
C PHE A 314 0.11 4.18 2.00
N PHE A 315 -0.45 2.97 2.17
CA PHE A 315 0.23 1.73 1.81
C PHE A 315 0.66 1.69 0.34
N VAL A 316 -0.20 2.15 -0.57
CA VAL A 316 0.13 2.25 -2.01
C VAL A 316 1.28 3.23 -2.25
N HIS A 317 1.28 4.37 -1.56
CA HIS A 317 2.34 5.36 -1.66
C HIS A 317 3.68 4.83 -1.13
N ILE A 318 3.68 4.22 0.06
CA ILE A 318 4.91 3.71 0.69
C ILE A 318 5.53 2.57 -0.12
N GLN A 319 4.72 1.68 -0.71
CA GLN A 319 5.21 0.65 -1.63
C GLN A 319 5.85 1.27 -2.88
N THR A 320 5.26 2.33 -3.42
CA THR A 320 5.81 3.05 -4.57
C THR A 320 7.16 3.68 -4.21
N TYR A 321 7.25 4.34 -3.05
CA TYR A 321 8.52 4.89 -2.56
C TYR A 321 9.58 3.81 -2.42
N PHE A 322 9.30 2.75 -1.69
CA PHE A 322 10.27 1.67 -1.44
C PHE A 322 10.75 1.02 -2.73
N LYS A 323 9.85 0.72 -3.65
CA LYS A 323 10.22 0.12 -4.95
C LYS A 323 11.20 1.00 -5.73
N HIS A 324 11.00 2.30 -5.71
CA HIS A 324 11.85 3.21 -6.49
C HIS A 324 13.14 3.57 -5.76
N PHE A 325 13.15 3.61 -4.44
CA PHE A 325 14.37 3.78 -3.64
C PHE A 325 15.18 2.49 -3.50
N ALA A 326 14.64 1.34 -3.90
CA ALA A 326 15.38 0.08 -3.90
C ALA A 326 16.48 0.00 -4.98
N SER A 327 16.47 0.89 -5.98
CA SER A 327 17.52 0.96 -6.99
C SER A 327 18.82 1.52 -6.40
N SER A 328 19.95 1.22 -7.06
CA SER A 328 21.27 1.71 -6.66
C SER A 328 21.44 3.22 -6.73
N ASP A 329 20.59 3.90 -7.50
CA ASP A 329 20.64 5.35 -7.68
C ASP A 329 19.43 6.02 -7.01
N ILE A 330 19.63 7.25 -6.52
CA ILE A 330 18.50 8.06 -6.05
C ILE A 330 17.55 8.30 -7.23
N PRO A 331 16.26 7.93 -7.11
CA PRO A 331 15.32 8.10 -8.21
C PRO A 331 15.19 9.59 -8.58
N LYS A 332 15.08 9.87 -9.88
CA LYS A 332 14.80 11.23 -10.32
C LYS A 332 13.48 11.70 -9.71
N VAL A 333 13.50 12.82 -9.01
CA VAL A 333 12.34 13.36 -8.29
C VAL A 333 11.12 13.49 -9.19
N LEU A 334 11.30 13.97 -10.42
CA LEU A 334 10.21 14.08 -11.41
C LEU A 334 9.58 12.73 -11.74
N THR A 335 10.37 11.66 -11.88
CA THR A 335 9.87 10.31 -12.17
C THR A 335 9.08 9.77 -10.99
N MET A 336 9.61 9.94 -9.78
CA MET A 336 8.94 9.56 -8.54
C MET A 336 7.61 10.27 -8.38
N TYR A 337 7.57 11.58 -8.58
CA TYR A 337 6.36 12.39 -8.50
C TYR A 337 5.28 11.91 -9.49
N LYS A 338 5.64 11.71 -10.77
CA LYS A 338 4.71 11.22 -11.79
C LYS A 338 4.11 9.86 -11.45
N LEU A 339 4.95 8.93 -10.98
CA LEU A 339 4.48 7.60 -10.56
C LEU A 339 3.53 7.67 -9.37
N LEU A 340 3.79 8.60 -8.46
CA LEU A 340 2.94 8.82 -7.30
C LEU A 340 1.56 9.33 -7.71
N VAL A 341 1.52 10.31 -8.60
CA VAL A 341 0.29 10.83 -9.21
C VAL A 341 -0.49 9.70 -9.90
N GLU A 342 0.19 8.90 -10.73
CA GLU A 342 -0.43 7.77 -11.43
C GLU A 342 -1.05 6.77 -10.43
N LYS A 343 -0.30 6.36 -9.42
CA LYS A 343 -0.78 5.37 -8.43
C LYS A 343 -1.91 5.90 -7.56
N ASP A 344 -1.84 7.17 -7.19
CA ASP A 344 -2.92 7.80 -6.44
C ASP A 344 -4.21 7.88 -7.26
N LEU A 345 -4.11 8.30 -8.52
CA LEU A 345 -5.26 8.36 -9.41
C LEU A 345 -5.83 6.96 -9.71
N ASP A 346 -4.98 5.95 -9.92
CA ASP A 346 -5.39 4.55 -10.06
C ASP A 346 -6.18 4.06 -8.84
N PHE A 347 -5.71 4.37 -7.65
CA PHE A 347 -6.39 4.04 -6.40
C PHE A 347 -7.78 4.69 -6.31
N LEU A 348 -7.86 5.98 -6.64
CA LEU A 348 -9.14 6.72 -6.62
C LEU A 348 -10.12 6.20 -7.69
N VAL A 349 -9.63 5.85 -8.87
CA VAL A 349 -10.42 5.20 -9.94
C VAL A 349 -10.98 3.86 -9.46
N ALA A 350 -10.13 3.02 -8.88
CA ALA A 350 -10.56 1.72 -8.36
C ALA A 350 -11.61 1.86 -7.25
N LYS A 351 -11.43 2.84 -6.35
CA LYS A 351 -12.37 3.14 -5.28
C LYS A 351 -13.73 3.61 -5.82
N ALA A 352 -13.75 4.51 -6.78
CA ALA A 352 -14.98 4.99 -7.41
C ALA A 352 -15.68 3.88 -8.22
N PHE A 353 -14.90 3.05 -8.92
CA PHE A 353 -15.44 1.92 -9.66
C PHE A 353 -16.09 0.89 -8.75
N LYS A 354 -15.50 0.61 -7.59
CA LYS A 354 -16.07 -0.28 -6.58
C LYS A 354 -17.45 0.17 -6.11
N ILE A 355 -17.66 1.48 -5.93
CA ILE A 355 -18.99 2.04 -5.59
C ILE A 355 -20.01 1.71 -6.68
N TYR A 356 -19.61 1.80 -7.95
CA TYR A 356 -20.47 1.43 -9.08
C TYR A 356 -20.84 -0.06 -9.05
N GLU A 357 -19.85 -0.95 -8.82
CA GLU A 357 -20.09 -2.39 -8.73
C GLU A 357 -21.01 -2.76 -7.56
N GLU A 358 -20.76 -2.20 -6.38
CA GLU A 358 -21.55 -2.47 -5.17
C GLU A 358 -23.01 -1.98 -5.34
N LYS A 359 -23.22 -0.84 -5.98
CA LYS A 359 -24.58 -0.36 -6.29
C LYS A 359 -25.30 -1.29 -7.24
N LEU A 360 -24.69 -1.70 -8.33
CA LEU A 360 -25.31 -2.65 -9.25
C LEU A 360 -25.56 -4.02 -8.61
N ALA A 361 -24.68 -4.47 -7.73
CA ALA A 361 -24.87 -5.70 -6.96
C ALA A 361 -26.07 -5.62 -6.00
N THR A 362 -26.29 -4.47 -5.34
CA THR A 362 -27.46 -4.26 -4.45
C THR A 362 -28.78 -4.16 -5.20
N ILE A 363 -28.75 -3.66 -6.44
CA ILE A 363 -29.93 -3.64 -7.31
C ILE A 363 -30.29 -5.08 -7.71
N GLY A 364 -29.28 -5.91 -7.95
CA GLY A 364 -29.47 -7.31 -8.34
C GLY A 364 -30.42 -7.42 -9.53
N ASN A 365 -31.34 -8.38 -9.48
CA ASN A 365 -32.28 -8.68 -10.57
C ASN A 365 -33.65 -7.98 -10.39
N LYS A 366 -33.66 -6.76 -9.89
CA LYS A 366 -34.88 -6.00 -9.62
C LYS A 366 -35.44 -5.26 -10.83
N ALA A 367 -34.70 -5.20 -11.93
CA ALA A 367 -35.15 -4.52 -13.13
C ALA A 367 -36.26 -5.33 -13.83
N GLU A 368 -37.35 -4.67 -14.20
CA GLU A 368 -38.50 -5.24 -14.90
C GLU A 368 -38.49 -4.92 -16.40
N SER A 369 -37.63 -4.02 -16.82
CA SER A 369 -37.48 -3.60 -18.21
C SER A 369 -36.05 -3.22 -18.56
N GLU A 370 -35.71 -3.24 -19.84
CA GLU A 370 -34.40 -2.78 -20.33
C GLU A 370 -34.13 -1.31 -19.98
N ALA A 371 -35.20 -0.46 -20.05
CA ALA A 371 -35.08 0.95 -19.68
C ALA A 371 -34.66 1.13 -18.20
N GLN A 372 -35.20 0.32 -17.30
CA GLN A 372 -34.77 0.34 -15.88
C GLN A 372 -33.35 -0.14 -15.68
N ILE A 373 -32.91 -1.14 -16.47
CA ILE A 373 -31.48 -1.58 -16.45
C ILE A 373 -30.56 -0.42 -16.79
N ASP A 374 -30.92 0.33 -17.85
CA ASP A 374 -30.12 1.48 -18.30
C ASP A 374 -30.16 2.62 -17.28
N GLU A 375 -31.31 2.89 -16.67
CA GLU A 375 -31.49 3.91 -15.63
C GLU A 375 -30.71 3.59 -14.37
N PHE A 376 -30.73 2.34 -13.90
CA PHE A 376 -29.95 1.89 -12.75
C PHE A 376 -28.45 2.04 -12.99
N SER A 377 -27.96 1.66 -14.18
CA SER A 377 -26.57 1.84 -14.54
C SER A 377 -26.20 3.32 -14.63
N LYS A 378 -27.05 4.15 -15.23
CA LYS A 378 -26.85 5.59 -15.35
C LYS A 378 -26.75 6.26 -13.98
N SER A 379 -27.69 6.01 -13.09
CA SER A 379 -27.69 6.55 -11.72
C SER A 379 -26.46 6.10 -10.93
N SER A 380 -26.06 4.83 -11.08
CA SER A 380 -24.87 4.31 -10.41
C SER A 380 -23.57 4.92 -10.96
N LYS A 381 -23.51 5.16 -12.30
CA LYS A 381 -22.40 5.86 -12.96
C LYS A 381 -22.30 7.31 -12.50
N GLU A 382 -23.42 8.03 -12.46
CA GLU A 382 -23.47 9.42 -12.00
C GLU A 382 -22.93 9.55 -10.59
N GLN A 383 -23.28 8.63 -9.69
CA GLN A 383 -22.76 8.61 -8.33
C GLN A 383 -21.24 8.34 -8.30
N ALA A 384 -20.77 7.29 -8.98
CA ALA A 384 -19.34 6.94 -8.99
C ALA A 384 -18.49 8.07 -9.58
N VAL A 385 -18.96 8.71 -10.66
CA VAL A 385 -18.27 9.86 -11.28
C VAL A 385 -18.32 11.09 -10.37
N SER A 386 -19.45 11.33 -9.68
CA SER A 386 -19.57 12.41 -8.69
C SER A 386 -18.60 12.19 -7.53
N ASP A 387 -18.55 10.99 -6.98
CA ASP A 387 -17.63 10.66 -5.90
C ASP A 387 -16.17 10.80 -6.34
N PHE A 388 -15.84 10.32 -7.56
CA PHE A 388 -14.51 10.53 -8.12
C PHE A 388 -14.19 12.03 -8.26
N LYS A 389 -15.15 12.86 -8.73
CA LYS A 389 -14.94 14.31 -8.84
C LYS A 389 -14.74 14.98 -7.49
N ASN A 390 -15.41 14.51 -6.45
CA ASN A 390 -15.33 15.07 -5.09
C ASN A 390 -14.07 14.66 -4.35
N TYR A 391 -13.38 13.57 -4.78
CA TYR A 391 -12.10 13.22 -4.18
C TYR A 391 -11.07 14.30 -4.48
N GLN A 392 -10.33 14.68 -3.47
CA GLN A 392 -9.16 15.52 -3.64
C GLN A 392 -8.09 14.72 -4.40
N LYS A 393 -7.62 15.24 -5.52
CA LYS A 393 -6.68 14.58 -6.44
C LYS A 393 -5.35 15.30 -6.46
N ILE A 394 -4.30 14.56 -6.77
CA ILE A 394 -2.98 15.08 -7.08
C ILE A 394 -2.70 14.89 -8.57
N GLY A 395 -1.87 15.76 -9.15
CA GLY A 395 -1.48 15.74 -10.56
C GLY A 395 -2.10 16.85 -11.38
N ASP A 396 -1.62 16.96 -12.61
CA ASP A 396 -2.08 17.96 -13.57
C ASP A 396 -3.48 17.64 -14.14
N ALA A 397 -4.10 18.60 -14.77
CA ALA A 397 -5.45 18.47 -15.34
C ALA A 397 -5.53 17.30 -16.35
N SER A 398 -4.47 17.10 -17.15
CA SER A 398 -4.42 16.03 -18.15
C SER A 398 -4.39 14.64 -17.49
N SER A 399 -3.60 14.45 -16.45
CA SER A 399 -3.55 13.20 -15.68
C SER A 399 -4.88 12.88 -15.02
N ILE A 400 -5.56 13.89 -14.47
CA ILE A 400 -6.88 13.76 -13.83
C ILE A 400 -7.95 13.40 -14.88
N GLU A 401 -7.91 14.04 -16.06
CA GLU A 401 -8.82 13.73 -17.16
C GLU A 401 -8.62 12.30 -17.67
N ASN A 402 -7.38 11.87 -17.87
CA ASN A 402 -7.06 10.49 -18.25
C ASN A 402 -7.59 9.48 -17.22
N ALA A 403 -7.47 9.75 -15.94
CA ALA A 403 -8.00 8.91 -14.89
C ALA A 403 -9.54 8.85 -14.92
N GLN A 404 -10.21 9.98 -15.18
CA GLN A 404 -11.67 10.01 -15.35
C GLN A 404 -12.12 9.21 -16.58
N ASN A 405 -11.40 9.32 -17.69
CA ASN A 405 -11.65 8.52 -18.89
C ASN A 405 -11.48 7.03 -18.61
N LYS A 406 -10.42 6.65 -17.91
CA LYS A 406 -10.20 5.27 -17.46
C LYS A 406 -11.35 4.74 -16.60
N LEU A 407 -11.89 5.54 -15.66
CA LEU A 407 -13.06 5.17 -14.87
C LEU A 407 -14.28 4.93 -15.77
N ASN A 408 -14.53 5.81 -16.74
CA ASN A 408 -15.63 5.67 -17.68
C ASN A 408 -15.52 4.40 -18.51
N ASP A 409 -14.32 4.08 -19.02
CA ASP A 409 -14.07 2.87 -19.81
C ASP A 409 -14.30 1.59 -19.00
N MET A 410 -13.86 1.58 -17.73
CA MET A 410 -14.11 0.47 -16.80
C MET A 410 -15.61 0.28 -16.56
N ILE A 411 -16.35 1.38 -16.31
CA ILE A 411 -17.80 1.36 -16.11
C ILE A 411 -18.50 0.83 -17.35
N GLU A 412 -18.14 1.30 -18.54
CA GLU A 412 -18.76 0.85 -19.80
C GLU A 412 -18.49 -0.64 -20.08
N SER A 413 -17.26 -1.09 -19.84
CA SER A 413 -16.90 -2.48 -20.00
C SER A 413 -17.70 -3.40 -19.06
N TYR A 414 -17.83 -2.99 -17.81
CA TYR A 414 -18.60 -3.71 -16.81
C TYR A 414 -20.10 -3.68 -17.13
N TYR A 415 -20.63 -2.53 -17.50
CA TYR A 415 -22.03 -2.35 -17.87
C TYR A 415 -22.46 -3.27 -19.02
N LYS A 416 -21.65 -3.38 -20.07
CA LYS A 416 -21.96 -4.28 -21.21
C LYS A 416 -22.16 -5.74 -20.75
N LYS A 417 -21.31 -6.22 -19.83
CA LYS A 417 -21.42 -7.56 -19.27
C LYS A 417 -22.63 -7.71 -18.35
N TRP A 418 -22.81 -6.75 -17.47
CA TRP A 418 -23.93 -6.74 -16.52
C TRP A 418 -25.27 -6.62 -17.24
N LYS A 419 -25.41 -5.71 -18.22
CA LYS A 419 -26.62 -5.57 -19.05
C LYS A 419 -26.98 -6.86 -19.76
N ALA A 420 -26.02 -7.54 -20.38
CA ALA A 420 -26.25 -8.82 -21.04
C ALA A 420 -26.82 -9.88 -20.07
N THR A 421 -26.33 -9.89 -18.83
CA THR A 421 -26.82 -10.79 -17.79
C THR A 421 -28.26 -10.43 -17.37
N GLN A 422 -28.56 -9.15 -17.21
CA GLN A 422 -29.90 -8.68 -16.83
C GLN A 422 -30.94 -8.93 -17.94
N LEU A 423 -30.59 -8.68 -19.20
CA LEU A 423 -31.48 -8.95 -20.34
C LEU A 423 -31.81 -10.43 -20.45
N LYS A 424 -30.84 -11.29 -20.19
CA LYS A 424 -31.06 -12.73 -20.18
C LYS A 424 -32.02 -13.11 -19.06
N PHE A 425 -31.85 -12.56 -17.86
CA PHE A 425 -32.77 -12.76 -16.72
C PHE A 425 -34.19 -12.37 -17.07
N LEU A 426 -34.42 -11.19 -17.66
CA LEU A 426 -35.75 -10.72 -18.08
C LEU A 426 -36.38 -11.66 -19.13
N SER A 427 -35.59 -12.14 -20.09
CA SER A 427 -36.02 -13.11 -21.08
C SER A 427 -36.51 -14.42 -20.43
N ASP A 428 -35.70 -14.91 -19.48
CA ASP A 428 -35.99 -16.15 -18.77
C ASP A 428 -37.23 -16.02 -17.87
N GLN A 429 -37.44 -14.87 -17.21
CA GLN A 429 -38.65 -14.55 -16.45
C GLN A 429 -39.90 -14.55 -17.33
N LYS A 430 -39.87 -13.88 -18.49
CA LYS A 430 -40.99 -13.87 -19.45
C LYS A 430 -41.32 -15.27 -19.96
N ALA A 431 -40.31 -16.11 -20.17
CA ALA A 431 -40.55 -17.50 -20.56
C ALA A 431 -41.22 -18.33 -19.44
N ILE A 432 -40.83 -18.10 -18.20
CA ILE A 432 -41.46 -18.74 -17.03
C ILE A 432 -42.91 -18.32 -16.87
N GLU A 433 -43.21 -17.04 -17.02
CA GLU A 433 -44.58 -16.51 -16.92
C GLU A 433 -45.49 -17.10 -17.99
N LYS A 434 -44.98 -17.21 -19.23
CA LYS A 434 -45.72 -17.92 -20.32
C LYS A 434 -45.96 -19.39 -19.99
N LEU A 435 -45.00 -20.07 -19.40
CA LEU A 435 -45.14 -21.47 -18.98
C LEU A 435 -46.16 -21.64 -17.84
N LYS A 436 -46.20 -20.69 -16.87
CA LYS A 436 -47.21 -20.66 -15.82
C LYS A 436 -48.60 -20.47 -16.39
N THR A 437 -48.79 -19.48 -17.27
CA THR A 437 -50.07 -19.21 -17.94
C THR A 437 -50.55 -20.44 -18.74
N TYR A 438 -49.61 -21.12 -19.44
CA TYR A 438 -49.92 -22.34 -20.14
C TYR A 438 -50.35 -23.48 -19.19
N ALA A 439 -49.65 -23.65 -18.07
CA ALA A 439 -50.01 -24.65 -17.06
C ALA A 439 -51.37 -24.37 -16.40
N ASP A 440 -51.66 -23.07 -16.09
CA ASP A 440 -52.94 -22.65 -15.53
C ASP A 440 -54.07 -22.87 -16.52
N ASN A 441 -53.91 -22.54 -17.80
CA ASN A 441 -54.88 -22.81 -18.84
C ASN A 441 -55.10 -24.31 -19.05
N MET A 442 -54.06 -25.12 -18.97
CA MET A 442 -54.16 -26.58 -19.08
C MET A 442 -54.90 -27.18 -17.89
N THR A 443 -54.64 -26.65 -16.69
CA THR A 443 -55.35 -27.05 -15.45
C THR A 443 -56.84 -26.70 -15.54
N GLN A 444 -57.17 -25.53 -16.04
CA GLN A 444 -58.55 -25.07 -16.21
C GLN A 444 -59.30 -25.87 -17.29
N THR A 445 -58.61 -26.23 -18.38
CA THR A 445 -59.13 -27.10 -19.43
C THR A 445 -59.45 -28.52 -18.89
N LEU A 446 -58.54 -29.06 -18.09
CA LEU A 446 -58.74 -30.35 -17.42
C LEU A 446 -59.90 -30.33 -16.42
N ALA A 447 -60.06 -29.21 -15.67
CA ALA A 447 -61.19 -29.02 -14.75
C ALA A 447 -62.55 -28.94 -15.51
N ASN A 448 -62.55 -28.30 -16.68
CA ASN A 448 -63.76 -28.21 -17.52
C ASN A 448 -64.16 -29.51 -18.20
N GLU A 449 -63.20 -30.37 -18.57
CA GLU A 449 -63.46 -31.72 -19.08
C GLU A 449 -64.00 -32.66 -17.96
N HIS A 450 -63.53 -32.47 -16.75
CA HIS A 450 -64.03 -33.23 -15.60
C HIS A 450 -65.52 -32.97 -15.33
N SER A 451 -65.95 -31.77 -15.52
CA SER A 451 -67.36 -31.40 -15.34
C SER A 451 -68.31 -31.91 -16.44
N LYS A 452 -67.77 -32.40 -17.55
CA LYS A 452 -68.55 -32.83 -18.72
C LYS A 452 -68.72 -34.36 -18.88
N ASN A 453 -67.96 -35.14 -18.18
CA ASN A 453 -68.04 -36.61 -18.39
C ASN A 453 -67.70 -37.41 -17.12
N GLU A 454 -68.70 -37.81 -16.35
CA GLU A 454 -68.54 -38.75 -15.22
C GLU A 454 -67.94 -40.12 -15.60
N ALA A 455 -68.07 -40.50 -16.88
CA ALA A 455 -67.53 -41.77 -17.40
C ALA A 455 -65.98 -41.77 -17.62
N ASN A 456 -65.36 -40.59 -17.60
CA ASN A 456 -63.94 -40.45 -17.85
C ASN A 456 -63.11 -40.18 -16.57
N ASP A 457 -63.71 -40.30 -15.41
CA ASP A 457 -63.08 -39.93 -14.13
C ASP A 457 -61.75 -40.69 -13.85
N LYS A 458 -61.63 -41.91 -14.31
CA LYS A 458 -60.38 -42.67 -14.20
C LYS A 458 -59.27 -42.06 -15.06
N LYS A 459 -59.65 -41.67 -16.28
CA LYS A 459 -58.66 -41.13 -17.24
C LYS A 459 -58.25 -39.71 -16.86
N ILE A 460 -59.19 -38.94 -16.27
CA ILE A 460 -58.92 -37.58 -15.77
C ILE A 460 -58.04 -37.64 -14.47
N LYS A 461 -58.32 -38.62 -13.58
CA LYS A 461 -57.45 -38.85 -12.42
C LYS A 461 -56.02 -39.26 -12.83
N GLU A 462 -55.88 -40.12 -13.84
CA GLU A 462 -54.57 -40.50 -14.37
C GLU A 462 -53.87 -39.31 -15.07
N LEU A 463 -54.64 -38.46 -15.80
CA LEU A 463 -54.12 -37.27 -16.43
C LEU A 463 -53.71 -36.20 -15.39
N ASN A 464 -54.51 -36.01 -14.34
CA ASN A 464 -54.17 -35.11 -13.24
C ASN A 464 -52.92 -35.62 -12.46
N ILE A 465 -52.78 -36.95 -12.26
CA ILE A 465 -51.59 -37.53 -11.68
C ILE A 465 -50.37 -37.31 -12.59
N LYS A 466 -50.55 -37.43 -13.90
CA LYS A 466 -49.47 -37.21 -14.86
C LYS A 466 -49.04 -35.73 -14.92
N VAL A 467 -50.02 -34.82 -14.93
CA VAL A 467 -49.75 -33.35 -14.90
C VAL A 467 -49.09 -32.96 -13.60
N LYS A 468 -49.56 -33.52 -12.48
CA LYS A 468 -48.91 -33.26 -11.17
C LYS A 468 -47.49 -33.81 -11.12
N ARG A 469 -47.27 -35.02 -11.69
CA ARG A 469 -45.93 -35.60 -11.82
C ARG A 469 -44.98 -34.75 -12.69
N GLU A 470 -45.47 -34.27 -13.82
CA GLU A 470 -44.69 -33.40 -14.70
C GLU A 470 -44.41 -32.03 -14.08
N VAL A 471 -45.37 -31.48 -13.33
CA VAL A 471 -45.17 -30.25 -12.57
C VAL A 471 -44.19 -30.46 -11.44
N GLU A 472 -44.25 -31.60 -10.72
CA GLU A 472 -43.30 -31.94 -9.70
C GLU A 472 -41.93 -32.32 -10.26
N GLU A 473 -41.86 -33.00 -11.42
CA GLU A 473 -40.60 -33.23 -12.16
C GLU A 473 -39.98 -31.96 -12.67
N LYS A 474 -40.84 -31.08 -13.22
CA LYS A 474 -40.37 -29.74 -13.64
C LYS A 474 -39.97 -28.90 -12.45
N ALA A 475 -40.71 -28.96 -11.34
CA ALA A 475 -40.33 -28.27 -10.10
C ALA A 475 -39.02 -28.80 -9.53
N ARG A 476 -38.82 -30.16 -9.52
CA ARG A 476 -37.52 -30.76 -9.13
C ARG A 476 -36.40 -30.42 -10.09
N ALA A 477 -36.70 -30.42 -11.40
CA ALA A 477 -35.74 -29.93 -12.40
C ALA A 477 -35.41 -28.47 -12.17
N VAL A 478 -36.43 -27.66 -11.74
CA VAL A 478 -36.25 -26.24 -11.36
C VAL A 478 -35.36 -26.10 -10.13
N THR A 479 -35.62 -26.89 -9.08
CA THR A 479 -34.78 -26.88 -7.86
C THR A 479 -33.35 -27.35 -8.16
N SER A 480 -33.20 -28.43 -8.94
CA SER A 480 -31.90 -28.96 -9.34
C SER A 480 -31.09 -27.99 -10.23
N LEU A 481 -31.76 -27.19 -10.99
CA LEU A 481 -31.11 -26.17 -11.82
C LEU A 481 -30.73 -24.93 -11.01
N ASN A 482 -31.52 -24.59 -10.00
CA ASN A 482 -31.17 -23.55 -9.05
C ASN A 482 -29.90 -23.90 -8.26
N GLU A 483 -29.85 -25.17 -7.76
CA GLU A 483 -28.63 -25.68 -7.10
C GLU A 483 -27.41 -25.65 -8.03
N LYS A 484 -27.63 -25.97 -9.32
CA LYS A 484 -26.56 -25.87 -10.31
C LYS A 484 -26.11 -24.43 -10.59
N LEU A 485 -27.02 -23.46 -10.53
CA LEU A 485 -26.67 -22.06 -10.74
C LEU A 485 -25.99 -21.43 -9.52
N GLU A 486 -26.48 -21.77 -8.32
CA GLU A 486 -25.74 -21.36 -7.13
C GLU A 486 -24.35 -21.99 -7.11
N ASN A 487 -24.23 -23.26 -7.56
CA ASN A 487 -22.93 -23.89 -7.77
C ASN A 487 -22.13 -23.26 -8.93
N GLU A 488 -22.79 -22.79 -9.99
CA GLU A 488 -22.11 -22.04 -11.07
C GLU A 488 -21.75 -20.61 -10.63
N LYS A 489 -22.59 -19.93 -9.88
CA LYS A 489 -22.23 -18.66 -9.25
C LYS A 489 -21.03 -18.84 -8.32
N ALA A 490 -21.09 -19.84 -7.42
CA ALA A 490 -19.97 -20.16 -6.55
C ALA A 490 -18.71 -20.55 -7.32
N LYS A 491 -18.86 -21.26 -8.46
CA LYS A 491 -17.74 -21.54 -9.37
C LYS A 491 -17.25 -20.29 -10.09
N PHE A 492 -18.14 -19.39 -10.46
CA PHE A 492 -17.76 -18.10 -11.07
C PHE A 492 -17.06 -17.20 -10.05
N GLU A 493 -17.59 -17.12 -8.83
CA GLU A 493 -16.94 -16.42 -7.73
C GLU A 493 -15.58 -17.06 -7.40
N ALA A 494 -15.55 -18.41 -7.28
CA ALA A 494 -14.30 -19.15 -7.10
C ALA A 494 -13.35 -19.03 -8.31
N THR A 495 -13.89 -18.88 -9.53
CA THR A 495 -13.06 -18.66 -10.72
C THR A 495 -12.53 -17.25 -10.77
N ILE A 496 -13.33 -16.25 -10.36
CA ILE A 496 -12.88 -14.86 -10.20
C ILE A 496 -11.81 -14.79 -9.09
N GLU A 497 -12.04 -15.49 -7.99
CA GLU A 497 -11.06 -15.58 -6.89
C GLU A 497 -9.80 -16.36 -7.30
N SER A 498 -9.97 -17.45 -8.06
CA SER A 498 -8.89 -18.24 -8.66
C SER A 498 -8.13 -17.48 -9.73
N GLU A 499 -8.82 -16.73 -10.59
CA GLU A 499 -8.17 -15.85 -11.56
C GLU A 499 -7.45 -14.69 -10.86
N LYS A 500 -8.04 -14.12 -9.83
CA LYS A 500 -7.40 -13.12 -8.97
C LYS A 500 -6.15 -13.70 -8.31
N ALA A 501 -6.28 -14.90 -7.72
CA ALA A 501 -5.15 -15.64 -7.14
C ALA A 501 -4.11 -16.05 -8.20
N LYS A 502 -4.53 -16.38 -9.43
CA LYS A 502 -3.61 -16.64 -10.54
C LYS A 502 -2.90 -15.37 -11.00
N TYR A 503 -3.61 -14.23 -11.06
CA TYR A 503 -2.99 -12.93 -11.33
C TYR A 503 -2.01 -12.54 -10.24
N GLU A 504 -2.38 -12.74 -8.97
CA GLU A 504 -1.49 -12.52 -7.83
C GLU A 504 -0.30 -13.49 -7.84
N SER A 505 -0.56 -14.77 -8.15
CA SER A 505 0.47 -15.80 -8.31
C SER A 505 1.35 -15.56 -9.54
N ALA A 506 0.75 -15.14 -10.67
CA ALA A 506 1.51 -14.74 -11.87
C ALA A 506 2.32 -13.47 -11.60
N LEU A 507 1.76 -12.51 -10.88
CA LEU A 507 2.46 -11.31 -10.44
C LEU A 507 3.61 -11.66 -9.49
N THR A 508 3.37 -12.61 -8.59
CA THR A 508 4.40 -13.11 -7.65
C THR A 508 5.47 -13.94 -8.39
N LYS A 509 5.04 -14.78 -9.37
CA LYS A 509 5.98 -15.50 -10.25
C LYS A 509 6.79 -14.56 -11.13
N THR A 510 6.15 -13.54 -11.69
CA THR A 510 6.84 -12.53 -12.51
C THR A 510 7.80 -11.71 -11.65
N LYS A 511 7.40 -11.36 -10.42
CA LYS A 511 8.30 -10.74 -9.43
C LYS A 511 9.45 -11.65 -9.05
N SER A 512 9.17 -12.95 -8.81
CA SER A 512 10.20 -13.97 -8.52
C SER A 512 11.09 -14.28 -9.75
N GLN A 513 10.54 -14.20 -10.95
CA GLN A 513 11.32 -14.35 -12.19
C GLN A 513 12.15 -13.11 -12.46
N ASN A 514 11.61 -11.91 -12.22
CA ASN A 514 12.38 -10.66 -12.28
C ASN A 514 13.49 -10.65 -11.24
N SER A 515 13.19 -11.05 -9.99
CA SER A 515 14.22 -11.21 -8.96
C SER A 515 15.31 -12.21 -9.38
N LYS A 516 14.91 -13.37 -9.95
CA LYS A 516 15.88 -14.36 -10.46
C LYS A 516 16.65 -13.88 -11.71
N LEU A 517 16.04 -12.98 -12.49
CA LEU A 517 16.72 -12.33 -13.62
C LEU A 517 17.68 -11.25 -13.11
N GLU A 518 17.27 -10.51 -12.09
CA GLU A 518 18.11 -9.54 -11.39
C GLU A 518 19.31 -10.25 -10.71
N ASP A 519 19.04 -11.39 -10.04
CA ASP A 519 20.10 -12.26 -9.48
C ASP A 519 21.07 -12.75 -10.58
N LYS A 520 20.51 -13.23 -11.72
CA LYS A 520 21.33 -13.65 -12.85
C LYS A 520 22.11 -12.50 -13.50
N ILE A 521 21.49 -11.33 -13.59
CA ILE A 521 22.16 -10.11 -14.08
C ILE A 521 23.28 -9.73 -13.12
N SER A 522 23.02 -9.83 -11.80
CA SER A 522 24.04 -9.61 -10.77
C SER A 522 25.16 -10.65 -10.82
N GLU A 523 24.81 -11.95 -10.99
CA GLU A 523 25.80 -13.03 -11.18
C GLU A 523 26.61 -12.83 -12.46
N MET A 524 25.96 -12.45 -13.55
CA MET A 524 26.64 -12.14 -14.82
C MET A 524 27.52 -10.90 -14.68
N SER A 525 27.03 -9.85 -13.99
CA SER A 525 27.83 -8.66 -13.70
C SER A 525 29.05 -8.99 -12.84
N SER A 526 28.85 -9.79 -11.78
CA SER A 526 29.94 -10.31 -10.93
C SER A 526 30.90 -11.21 -11.72
N SER A 527 30.37 -11.95 -12.69
CA SER A 527 31.19 -12.80 -13.58
C SER A 527 31.98 -11.95 -14.57
N ILE A 528 31.40 -10.88 -15.08
CA ILE A 528 32.05 -9.88 -15.94
C ILE A 528 33.15 -9.16 -15.15
N ASP A 529 32.87 -8.79 -13.89
CA ASP A 529 33.88 -8.14 -13.04
C ASP A 529 35.03 -9.10 -12.64
N LYS A 530 34.70 -10.38 -12.42
CA LYS A 530 35.69 -11.44 -12.24
C LYS A 530 36.49 -11.70 -13.51
N LEU A 531 35.90 -11.56 -14.66
CA LEU A 531 36.59 -11.63 -15.95
C LEU A 531 37.48 -10.40 -16.18
N LYS A 532 36.96 -9.22 -15.82
CA LYS A 532 37.74 -7.97 -15.86
C LYS A 532 38.88 -7.98 -14.88
N SER A 533 38.71 -8.48 -13.65
CA SER A 533 39.79 -8.63 -12.67
C SER A 533 40.82 -9.68 -13.11
N ARG A 534 40.36 -10.78 -13.75
CA ARG A 534 41.29 -11.77 -14.35
C ARG A 534 42.04 -11.20 -15.53
N THR A 535 41.43 -10.30 -16.31
CA THR A 535 42.13 -9.62 -17.41
C THR A 535 43.09 -8.55 -16.91
N TYR A 536 42.85 -7.99 -15.70
CA TYR A 536 43.75 -7.02 -15.09
C TYR A 536 44.90 -7.70 -14.34
N GLU A 537 44.70 -8.90 -13.79
CA GLU A 537 45.79 -9.69 -13.15
C GLU A 537 46.68 -10.41 -14.19
N GLN A 538 46.20 -10.58 -15.43
CA GLN A 538 47.02 -11.10 -16.52
C GLN A 538 47.82 -10.04 -17.28
N SER A 539 47.59 -8.74 -16.98
CA SER A 539 48.33 -7.65 -17.63
C SER A 539 49.45 -7.04 -16.79
N SER A 540 49.73 -7.61 -15.61
CA SER A 540 50.87 -7.17 -14.79
C SER A 540 51.78 -8.35 -14.45
N GLY A 541 52.57 -8.71 -15.38
CA GLY A 541 53.66 -9.63 -15.13
C GLY A 541 54.00 -10.50 -16.34
N PHE A 542 54.70 -9.97 -17.22
CA PHE A 542 55.91 -10.54 -17.77
C PHE A 542 56.38 -9.73 -18.97
N SER A 543 57.38 -8.93 -18.72
CA SER A 543 58.27 -8.51 -19.79
C SER A 543 59.26 -9.62 -20.05
N ALA A 544 59.49 -9.87 -21.25
CA ALA A 544 60.71 -10.21 -21.94
C ALA A 544 60.63 -11.43 -22.86
N SER A 545 60.94 -11.10 -24.04
CA SER A 545 61.74 -11.82 -25.03
C SER A 545 61.09 -12.95 -25.83
N ASN A 546 61.13 -12.61 -27.09
CA ASN A 546 61.58 -13.40 -28.25
C ASN A 546 60.58 -14.33 -28.98
N SER A 547 60.27 -13.83 -30.10
CA SER A 547 60.51 -14.44 -31.45
C SER A 547 59.66 -15.62 -31.91
N MET A 548 59.23 -15.39 -33.08
CA MET A 548 58.99 -16.30 -34.19
C MET A 548 57.59 -16.90 -34.40
N GLN A 549 57.03 -16.32 -35.39
CA GLN A 549 56.43 -16.99 -36.56
C GLN A 549 55.48 -18.19 -36.36
N SER A 550 54.27 -18.07 -36.65
CA SER A 550 53.68 -18.43 -37.95
C SER A 550 52.17 -18.48 -37.85
N SER A 551 51.60 -17.76 -38.73
CA SER A 551 50.45 -18.08 -39.54
C SER A 551 49.51 -19.18 -39.03
N TYR A 552 48.27 -18.79 -38.79
CA TYR A 552 47.13 -19.30 -39.57
C TYR A 552 45.89 -18.45 -39.28
N CYS A 553 45.32 -18.00 -40.39
CA CYS A 553 44.04 -17.33 -40.47
C CYS A 553 42.87 -18.29 -40.21
N PRO A 554 41.74 -17.76 -39.85
CA PRO A 554 40.57 -18.52 -39.41
C PRO A 554 39.79 -19.10 -40.59
N PRO A 555 38.93 -20.03 -40.37
CA PRO A 555 37.78 -20.16 -41.27
C PRO A 555 36.52 -19.59 -40.64
N ASN A 556 36.02 -18.68 -41.36
CA ASN A 556 34.67 -18.24 -41.48
C ASN A 556 33.76 -19.43 -41.77
N TYR A 557 32.72 -19.60 -41.01
CA TYR A 557 31.49 -20.26 -41.44
C TYR A 557 30.38 -19.45 -40.80
N GLY A 558 29.59 -18.78 -41.51
CA GLY A 558 28.86 -19.17 -42.71
C GLY A 558 27.43 -19.42 -42.25
N SER A 559 26.66 -18.40 -42.40
CA SER A 559 25.21 -18.46 -42.46
C SER A 559 24.75 -19.63 -43.36
N SER A 560 23.82 -20.41 -42.88
CA SER A 560 22.87 -21.09 -43.71
C SER A 560 21.52 -21.17 -43.05
N SER A 561 20.68 -20.31 -43.52
CA SER A 561 19.28 -20.53 -43.81
C SER A 561 19.09 -21.87 -44.54
N LEU A 562 17.96 -22.46 -44.36
CA LEU A 562 17.20 -23.46 -45.15
C LEU A 562 16.64 -24.49 -44.16
N TYR A 563 15.38 -24.81 -44.05
CA TYR A 563 14.38 -25.02 -45.11
C TYR A 563 12.97 -24.88 -44.53
N SER A 564 12.14 -24.23 -45.24
CA SER A 564 10.72 -24.41 -45.38
C SER A 564 10.41 -25.73 -46.10
N GLU A 565 9.45 -26.44 -45.59
CA GLU A 565 8.54 -27.34 -46.35
C GLU A 565 7.35 -27.52 -45.42
N GLY A 566 6.17 -27.18 -45.72
CA GLY A 566 5.40 -27.22 -46.95
C GLY A 566 4.76 -28.59 -47.12
N PHE A 567 3.57 -28.79 -46.50
CA PHE A 567 2.61 -29.76 -47.02
C PHE A 567 1.19 -29.29 -46.72
N SER A 568 0.63 -28.77 -47.71
CA SER A 568 -0.64 -28.91 -48.44
C SER A 568 -1.72 -29.78 -47.79
N GLN A 569 -2.87 -29.12 -47.74
CA GLN A 569 -4.21 -29.72 -47.66
C GLN A 569 -4.43 -30.81 -48.74
N PRO A 570 -5.41 -31.67 -48.50
CA PRO A 570 -6.49 -31.69 -49.48
C PRO A 570 -7.89 -31.55 -48.87
N THR A 571 -8.62 -30.73 -49.51
CA THR A 571 -10.08 -30.69 -49.59
C THR A 571 -10.67 -32.04 -49.99
N ARG A 572 -11.73 -32.48 -49.31
CA ARG A 572 -12.90 -33.10 -49.97
C ARG A 572 -14.16 -33.00 -49.13
N SER A 573 -15.13 -32.46 -49.77
CA SER A 573 -16.56 -32.43 -49.53
C SER A 573 -17.18 -33.83 -49.41
N TYR A 574 -18.24 -33.97 -48.60
CA TYR A 574 -19.58 -34.40 -48.95
C TYR A 574 -20.39 -34.71 -47.69
N SER A 575 -21.41 -33.99 -47.53
CA SER A 575 -22.84 -34.29 -47.43
C SER A 575 -23.34 -35.15 -46.26
N SER A 576 -24.36 -34.57 -45.73
CA SER A 576 -25.56 -35.14 -45.08
C SER A 576 -25.65 -34.92 -43.57
N ALA A 577 -26.55 -34.02 -43.29
CA ALA A 577 -27.26 -33.93 -42.00
C ALA A 577 -28.03 -35.26 -41.74
N PRO A 578 -28.36 -35.56 -40.48
CA PRO A 578 -29.46 -34.80 -39.91
C PRO A 578 -29.26 -34.42 -38.44
N SER A 579 -29.79 -33.25 -38.15
CA SER A 579 -30.51 -32.83 -36.97
C SER A 579 -30.60 -33.84 -35.81
N VAL A 580 -30.24 -33.37 -34.67
CA VAL A 580 -30.89 -33.45 -33.36
C VAL A 580 -29.81 -33.28 -32.28
N SER A 581 -29.69 -32.12 -31.72
CA SER A 581 -29.34 -31.92 -30.30
C SER A 581 -29.14 -30.43 -29.88
N SER A 582 -30.02 -29.53 -30.35
CA SER A 582 -30.05 -28.16 -29.84
C SER A 582 -31.08 -27.94 -28.71
N GLY A 583 -31.66 -29.03 -28.17
CA GLY A 583 -32.74 -28.97 -27.18
C GLY A 583 -32.31 -29.04 -25.70
N ILE A 584 -31.09 -29.40 -25.39
CA ILE A 584 -30.71 -29.71 -24.00
C ILE A 584 -30.02 -28.52 -23.28
N PHE A 585 -29.37 -27.64 -24.01
CA PHE A 585 -28.64 -26.53 -23.39
C PHE A 585 -29.51 -25.32 -22.99
N VAL A 586 -30.67 -25.14 -23.61
CA VAL A 586 -31.59 -24.03 -23.28
C VAL A 586 -32.44 -24.35 -22.04
N ARG A 587 -32.66 -25.63 -21.71
CA ARG A 587 -33.47 -26.03 -20.54
C ARG A 587 -32.78 -25.85 -19.20
N THR A 588 -31.46 -25.85 -19.16
CA THR A 588 -30.73 -25.81 -17.89
C THR A 588 -30.65 -24.40 -17.26
N ARG A 589 -30.80 -23.34 -18.06
CA ARG A 589 -30.74 -21.95 -17.53
C ARG A 589 -32.06 -21.38 -17.03
N LEU A 590 -33.19 -21.95 -17.45
CA LEU A 590 -34.52 -21.45 -17.11
C LEU A 590 -34.95 -21.72 -15.66
N ILE A 591 -34.32 -22.69 -15.04
CA ILE A 591 -34.78 -23.31 -13.80
C ILE A 591 -34.22 -22.62 -12.55
N THR A 592 -33.12 -21.87 -12.70
CA THR A 592 -32.47 -21.17 -11.58
C THR A 592 -33.20 -19.95 -11.06
N PHE A 593 -33.98 -19.34 -11.91
CA PHE A 593 -34.67 -18.11 -11.56
C PHE A 593 -35.97 -18.28 -10.76
N LEU A 594 -36.48 -19.51 -10.62
CA LEU A 594 -37.69 -19.76 -9.85
C LEU A 594 -37.50 -19.82 -8.33
N ASN A 595 -36.28 -20.03 -7.84
CA ASN A 595 -36.00 -20.14 -6.38
C ASN A 595 -35.56 -18.85 -5.70
N ILE A 596 -35.40 -17.75 -6.43
CA ILE A 596 -35.07 -16.46 -5.80
C ILE A 596 -36.32 -15.70 -5.29
N LYS A 597 -37.53 -16.22 -5.56
CA LYS A 597 -38.79 -15.61 -5.11
C LYS A 597 -39.66 -16.43 -4.15
N SER A 598 -39.13 -17.48 -3.54
CA SER A 598 -39.81 -18.15 -2.41
C SER A 598 -39.07 -17.92 -1.10
#